data_789a9c243a2eb6fe114739d93419049a
#
_entry.id   789a9c243a2eb6fe114739d93419049a
#
_cell.length_a   1.000
_cell.length_b   1.000
_cell.length_c   1.000
_cell.angle_alpha   90.00
_cell.angle_beta   90.00
_cell.angle_gamma   90.00
#
_symmetry.space_group_name_H-M   'P 1'
#
loop_
_entity.id
_entity.type
_entity.pdbx_description
1 polymer ?
#
loop_
_entity_poly.entity_id
_entity_poly.type
_entity_poly.pdbx_seq_one_letter_code
_entity_poly.pdbx_strand_id
1 'polypeptide(L)'
;MTWWPERHHWRGRAVTAVAALAAAGLAAAGCGSSGGGSASKQVSASAKQTIVFASQGLGGEGAASKAAVAAFEKANPNIKVNILNLSPVSDVALQQLQQRFISGASTPDVVTTDVVWPATFARPGWIQNLAKFHPDTSAFYPAQMQSGTYKGQVYAIPWFINAEGLYYRKDLVKTPPTTVQQLVSDAKSAMSRDPKLKEGFAFEGDKYEGAVTAMQSFGGQVGLSNLNNINTPANQAALKFMADAIHTYKIAPSAVSTWEEAQVQAAWLGGQTPFALNWPYIFALSEANGSAVKGKTGWVPFPNASGSAAQASLGGDDLAINAKSTHQAAAWKFIQYLTSTQAQVARAIAAGDPPSVKSAYTSELLSKAPYFKDEQKVFAVATPRAVSPVYTQVSSQLQTMISSVLSGQQSAQAALSATAPTVKQLQGTASGG
;
A
#
# COMPACT_ATOMS: atom_id res chain seq x y z
N MET A 1 -45.89 -32.62 10.82
CA MET A 1 -46.46 -32.80 9.47
C MET A 1 -45.29 -32.92 8.51
N THR A 2 -45.08 -34.12 8.12
CA THR A 2 -44.15 -34.72 7.13
C THR A 2 -44.48 -34.22 5.72
N TRP A 3 -43.49 -33.95 4.94
CA TRP A 3 -43.52 -34.25 3.48
C TRP A 3 -42.10 -34.17 2.87
N TRP A 4 -41.60 -35.34 2.49
CA TRP A 4 -40.58 -35.58 1.49
C TRP A 4 -41.26 -36.35 0.36
N PRO A 5 -40.96 -36.11 -0.93
CA PRO A 5 -40.49 -37.16 -1.83
C PRO A 5 -39.45 -36.60 -2.83
N GLU A 6 -38.76 -37.31 -3.69
CA GLU A 6 -38.48 -38.66 -4.08
C GLU A 6 -37.26 -38.67 -5.00
N ARG A 7 -36.55 -39.78 -5.03
CA ARG A 7 -35.38 -40.01 -5.91
C ARG A 7 -35.86 -40.42 -7.32
N HIS A 8 -35.26 -39.89 -8.36
CA HIS A 8 -35.31 -40.49 -9.70
C HIS A 8 -33.95 -41.04 -10.12
N HIS A 9 -33.90 -42.33 -10.24
CA HIS A 9 -32.84 -43.07 -10.91
C HIS A 9 -32.96 -42.91 -12.43
N TRP A 10 -31.87 -42.61 -13.14
CA TRP A 10 -31.77 -42.82 -14.57
C TRP A 10 -30.58 -43.74 -14.85
N ARG A 11 -30.94 -44.85 -15.50
CA ARG A 11 -30.08 -45.96 -15.94
C ARG A 11 -29.28 -45.53 -17.18
N GLY A 12 -28.09 -46.14 -17.30
CA GLY A 12 -27.15 -45.96 -18.37
C GLY A 12 -27.61 -46.48 -19.74
N ARG A 13 -26.94 -46.00 -20.75
CA ARG A 13 -26.76 -46.70 -22.04
C ARG A 13 -25.30 -46.59 -22.46
N ALA A 14 -24.66 -47.75 -22.52
CA ALA A 14 -23.39 -47.94 -23.19
C ALA A 14 -23.60 -47.88 -24.69
N VAL A 15 -22.72 -47.22 -25.43
CA VAL A 15 -22.57 -47.41 -26.89
C VAL A 15 -21.08 -47.68 -27.14
N THR A 16 -20.85 -48.91 -27.54
CA THR A 16 -19.61 -49.45 -28.11
C THR A 16 -19.59 -49.17 -29.61
N ALA A 17 -18.43 -48.90 -30.16
CA ALA A 17 -17.95 -49.24 -31.51
C ALA A 17 -16.99 -48.14 -32.02
N VAL A 18 -15.92 -48.34 -32.74
CA VAL A 18 -15.23 -49.40 -33.43
C VAL A 18 -13.85 -48.84 -33.83
N ALA A 19 -12.84 -49.65 -33.70
CA ALA A 19 -11.48 -49.33 -34.12
C ALA A 19 -11.36 -49.45 -35.66
N ALA A 20 -10.62 -48.54 -36.28
CA ALA A 20 -10.04 -48.76 -37.61
C ALA A 20 -8.57 -48.32 -37.61
N LEU A 21 -7.69 -49.32 -37.77
CA LEU A 21 -6.27 -49.18 -38.06
C LEU A 21 -6.09 -48.72 -39.51
N ALA A 22 -5.17 -47.78 -39.70
CA ALA A 22 -4.42 -47.72 -40.97
C ALA A 22 -2.96 -47.28 -40.62
N ALA A 23 -2.06 -48.22 -40.79
CA ALA A 23 -0.62 -47.99 -40.75
C ALA A 23 -0.10 -47.62 -42.15
N ALA A 24 0.82 -46.65 -42.22
CA ALA A 24 2.03 -46.70 -43.07
C ALA A 24 2.77 -45.37 -43.09
N GLY A 25 4.07 -45.42 -42.95
CA GLY A 25 4.96 -44.35 -43.37
C GLY A 25 6.05 -43.97 -42.37
N LEU A 26 7.07 -44.84 -42.18
CA LEU A 26 8.36 -44.44 -41.57
C LEU A 26 9.09 -43.45 -42.54
N ALA A 27 9.51 -42.29 -41.94
CA ALA A 27 10.71 -41.60 -42.42
C ALA A 27 11.44 -41.07 -41.17
N ALA A 28 12.61 -41.64 -40.88
CA ALA A 28 13.52 -41.24 -39.85
C ALA A 28 14.27 -39.97 -40.28
N ALA A 29 14.29 -38.97 -39.39
CA ALA A 29 15.35 -37.97 -39.34
C ALA A 29 15.43 -37.30 -37.98
N GLY A 30 16.56 -37.47 -37.30
CA GLY A 30 17.19 -36.43 -36.49
C GLY A 30 16.73 -36.24 -35.06
N CYS A 31 17.44 -36.84 -34.13
CA CYS A 31 17.53 -36.46 -32.73
C CYS A 31 17.87 -34.98 -32.56
N GLY A 32 17.05 -34.31 -31.73
CA GLY A 32 17.30 -32.97 -31.24
C GLY A 32 16.44 -32.73 -30.02
N SER A 33 16.82 -33.33 -28.86
CA SER A 33 16.20 -33.03 -27.59
C SER A 33 16.64 -31.66 -27.11
N SER A 34 15.90 -30.63 -27.39
CA SER A 34 15.97 -29.36 -26.65
C SER A 34 14.62 -29.13 -26.01
N GLY A 35 14.60 -29.30 -24.66
CA GLY A 35 13.50 -28.86 -23.81
C GLY A 35 13.38 -27.36 -23.86
N GLY A 36 12.70 -26.85 -24.88
CA GLY A 36 12.38 -25.45 -25.05
C GLY A 36 11.06 -25.17 -24.38
N GLY A 37 11.08 -24.71 -23.11
CA GLY A 37 9.99 -23.91 -22.61
C GLY A 37 9.75 -22.78 -23.59
N SER A 38 8.54 -22.71 -24.20
CA SER A 38 8.18 -21.63 -25.12
C SER A 38 8.22 -20.30 -24.37
N ALA A 39 9.36 -19.63 -24.43
CA ALA A 39 9.45 -18.24 -24.00
C ALA A 39 8.49 -17.43 -24.87
N SER A 40 7.45 -16.87 -24.27
CA SER A 40 6.49 -16.02 -24.96
C SER A 40 7.23 -14.89 -25.65
N LYS A 41 6.99 -14.74 -26.96
CA LYS A 41 7.71 -13.76 -27.79
C LYS A 41 7.36 -12.34 -27.31
N GLN A 42 8.37 -11.59 -26.84
CA GLN A 42 8.20 -10.21 -26.39
C GLN A 42 7.87 -9.29 -27.56
N VAL A 43 6.92 -8.37 -27.33
CA VAL A 43 6.51 -7.35 -28.30
C VAL A 43 7.48 -6.16 -28.25
N SER A 44 7.93 -5.66 -29.40
CA SER A 44 8.78 -4.47 -29.46
C SER A 44 8.03 -3.23 -28.96
N ALA A 45 8.72 -2.34 -28.23
CA ALA A 45 8.12 -1.09 -27.73
C ALA A 45 7.64 -0.14 -28.86
N SER A 46 8.15 -0.28 -30.09
CA SER A 46 7.74 0.50 -31.26
C SER A 46 6.49 -0.05 -31.94
N ALA A 47 6.08 -1.30 -31.65
CA ALA A 47 4.88 -1.90 -32.24
C ALA A 47 3.61 -1.27 -31.65
N LYS A 48 2.52 -1.25 -32.46
CA LYS A 48 1.21 -0.87 -31.96
C LYS A 48 0.72 -1.93 -30.98
N GLN A 49 0.44 -1.53 -29.73
CA GLN A 49 0.12 -2.45 -28.66
C GLN A 49 -0.70 -1.77 -27.56
N THR A 50 -1.34 -2.58 -26.74
CA THR A 50 -2.06 -2.14 -25.54
C THR A 50 -1.44 -2.84 -24.32
N ILE A 51 -1.12 -2.06 -23.28
CA ILE A 51 -0.69 -2.56 -21.97
C ILE A 51 -1.81 -2.33 -20.94
N VAL A 52 -1.82 -3.14 -19.90
CA VAL A 52 -2.73 -3.01 -18.76
C VAL A 52 -1.96 -2.53 -17.54
N PHE A 53 -2.39 -1.43 -16.97
CA PHE A 53 -1.84 -0.84 -15.76
C PHE A 53 -2.81 -1.06 -14.60
N ALA A 54 -2.43 -1.86 -13.63
CA ALA A 54 -3.18 -2.04 -12.39
C ALA A 54 -2.76 -0.99 -11.37
N SER A 55 -3.71 -0.16 -10.94
CA SER A 55 -3.47 0.95 -10.00
C SER A 55 -4.56 1.01 -8.97
N GLN A 56 -4.16 1.24 -7.72
CA GLN A 56 -5.06 1.70 -6.67
C GLN A 56 -5.29 3.20 -6.85
N GLY A 57 -6.29 3.75 -6.16
CA GLY A 57 -6.48 5.18 -6.11
C GLY A 57 -7.53 5.58 -5.08
N LEU A 58 -7.12 6.41 -4.13
CA LEU A 58 -7.98 7.15 -3.22
C LEU A 58 -7.98 8.63 -3.58
N GLY A 59 -9.01 9.34 -3.20
CA GLY A 59 -9.09 10.77 -3.42
C GLY A 59 -8.84 11.17 -4.88
N GLY A 60 -7.79 11.99 -5.12
CA GLY A 60 -7.39 12.48 -6.44
C GLY A 60 -6.56 11.52 -7.28
N GLU A 61 -6.05 10.43 -6.71
CA GLU A 61 -5.07 9.54 -7.35
C GLU A 61 -5.58 8.88 -8.63
N GLY A 62 -6.83 8.42 -8.63
CA GLY A 62 -7.45 7.81 -9.80
C GLY A 62 -7.57 8.79 -10.97
N ALA A 63 -7.89 10.06 -10.70
CA ALA A 63 -7.95 11.11 -11.72
C ALA A 63 -6.54 11.46 -12.23
N ALA A 64 -5.54 11.55 -11.33
CA ALA A 64 -4.15 11.79 -11.67
C ALA A 64 -3.57 10.67 -12.54
N SER A 65 -3.89 9.40 -12.24
CA SER A 65 -3.49 8.23 -13.03
C SER A 65 -4.09 8.29 -14.44
N LYS A 66 -5.37 8.64 -14.58
CA LYS A 66 -6.02 8.83 -15.91
C LYS A 66 -5.36 9.95 -16.71
N ALA A 67 -5.05 11.07 -16.07
CA ALA A 67 -4.36 12.20 -16.72
C ALA A 67 -2.96 11.81 -17.18
N ALA A 68 -2.19 11.08 -16.35
CA ALA A 68 -0.87 10.58 -16.69
C ALA A 68 -0.91 9.60 -17.88
N VAL A 69 -1.88 8.69 -17.91
CA VAL A 69 -2.10 7.77 -19.04
C VAL A 69 -2.40 8.55 -20.33
N ALA A 70 -3.32 9.51 -20.29
CA ALA A 70 -3.66 10.31 -21.47
C ALA A 70 -2.45 11.09 -22.01
N ALA A 71 -1.63 11.66 -21.12
CA ALA A 71 -0.42 12.38 -21.51
C ALA A 71 0.67 11.44 -22.07
N PHE A 72 0.83 10.24 -21.48
CA PHE A 72 1.72 9.20 -22.01
C PHE A 72 1.31 8.75 -23.40
N GLU A 73 0.03 8.45 -23.64
CA GLU A 73 -0.49 8.01 -24.92
C GLU A 73 -0.31 9.07 -26.01
N LYS A 74 -0.49 10.36 -25.66
CA LYS A 74 -0.24 11.48 -26.58
C LYS A 74 1.23 11.50 -27.03
N ALA A 75 2.15 11.25 -26.11
CA ALA A 75 3.59 11.20 -26.39
C ALA A 75 4.02 9.88 -27.08
N ASN A 76 3.20 8.83 -26.96
CA ASN A 76 3.52 7.48 -27.45
C ASN A 76 2.31 6.87 -28.20
N PRO A 77 1.95 7.36 -29.41
CA PRO A 77 0.68 7.02 -30.07
C PRO A 77 0.54 5.53 -30.43
N ASN A 78 1.65 4.78 -30.44
CA ASN A 78 1.64 3.34 -30.68
C ASN A 78 1.34 2.50 -29.43
N ILE A 79 1.28 3.10 -28.24
CA ILE A 79 1.05 2.38 -26.98
C ILE A 79 -0.24 2.92 -26.36
N LYS A 80 -1.22 2.03 -26.15
CA LYS A 80 -2.42 2.29 -25.38
C LYS A 80 -2.29 1.71 -23.99
N VAL A 81 -2.90 2.36 -22.99
CA VAL A 81 -2.86 1.92 -21.58
C VAL A 81 -4.28 1.79 -21.04
N ASN A 82 -4.69 0.58 -20.74
CA ASN A 82 -5.95 0.31 -20.04
C ASN A 82 -5.70 0.28 -18.54
N ILE A 83 -6.40 1.11 -17.77
CA ILE A 83 -6.32 1.08 -16.31
C ILE A 83 -7.22 -0.02 -15.76
N LEU A 84 -6.63 -0.92 -14.98
CA LEU A 84 -7.32 -1.87 -14.13
C LEU A 84 -7.37 -1.28 -12.72
N ASN A 85 -8.54 -0.85 -12.29
CA ASN A 85 -8.69 -0.33 -10.94
C ASN A 85 -8.63 -1.48 -9.92
N LEU A 86 -7.68 -1.39 -9.00
CA LEU A 86 -7.61 -2.23 -7.80
C LEU A 86 -8.47 -1.63 -6.70
N SER A 87 -8.78 -2.45 -5.69
CA SER A 87 -9.43 -1.96 -4.47
C SER A 87 -8.60 -0.84 -3.82
N PRO A 88 -9.22 0.20 -3.26
CA PRO A 88 -8.50 1.18 -2.44
C PRO A 88 -8.00 0.57 -1.11
N VAL A 89 -8.58 -0.53 -0.65
CA VAL A 89 -8.14 -1.26 0.55
C VAL A 89 -6.93 -2.11 0.19
N SER A 90 -5.78 -1.84 0.81
CA SER A 90 -4.48 -2.44 0.45
C SER A 90 -4.49 -3.96 0.48
N ASP A 91 -5.05 -4.60 1.52
CA ASP A 91 -5.09 -6.05 1.64
C ASP A 91 -5.95 -6.71 0.55
N VAL A 92 -7.03 -6.05 0.11
CA VAL A 92 -7.87 -6.52 -1.00
C VAL A 92 -7.14 -6.37 -2.33
N ALA A 93 -6.44 -5.26 -2.56
CA ALA A 93 -5.62 -5.04 -3.74
C ALA A 93 -4.48 -6.08 -3.83
N LEU A 94 -3.82 -6.35 -2.71
CA LEU A 94 -2.81 -7.41 -2.61
C LEU A 94 -3.37 -8.76 -3.06
N GLN A 95 -4.53 -9.17 -2.54
CA GLN A 95 -5.19 -10.43 -2.91
C GLN A 95 -5.55 -10.46 -4.40
N GLN A 96 -6.07 -9.36 -4.94
CA GLN A 96 -6.39 -9.25 -6.38
C GLN A 96 -5.17 -9.46 -7.27
N LEU A 97 -4.00 -8.91 -6.90
CA LEU A 97 -2.75 -9.10 -7.62
C LEU A 97 -2.21 -10.52 -7.45
N GLN A 98 -2.20 -11.04 -6.22
CA GLN A 98 -1.74 -12.41 -5.94
C GLN A 98 -2.53 -13.46 -6.74
N GLN A 99 -3.86 -13.36 -6.78
CA GLN A 99 -4.69 -14.28 -7.57
C GLN A 99 -4.30 -14.28 -9.05
N ARG A 100 -4.02 -13.12 -9.65
CA ARG A 100 -3.57 -13.00 -11.05
C ARG A 100 -2.18 -13.61 -11.24
N PHE A 101 -1.25 -13.35 -10.34
CA PHE A 101 0.11 -13.91 -10.43
C PHE A 101 0.11 -15.43 -10.25
N ILE A 102 -0.66 -15.97 -9.29
CA ILE A 102 -0.79 -17.41 -9.04
C ILE A 102 -1.41 -18.11 -10.26
N SER A 103 -2.40 -17.49 -10.92
CA SER A 103 -2.99 -18.05 -12.14
C SER A 103 -2.07 -17.99 -13.36
N GLY A 104 -0.89 -17.35 -13.24
CA GLY A 104 0.04 -17.18 -14.35
C GLY A 104 -0.44 -16.19 -15.43
N ALA A 105 -1.36 -15.29 -15.08
CA ALA A 105 -1.89 -14.28 -16.00
C ALA A 105 -0.77 -13.37 -16.52
N SER A 106 -0.77 -13.09 -17.82
CA SER A 106 0.19 -12.16 -18.47
C SER A 106 -0.18 -10.69 -18.27
N THR A 107 -1.37 -10.41 -17.78
CA THR A 107 -1.88 -9.06 -17.44
C THR A 107 -2.32 -9.01 -15.96
N PRO A 108 -2.18 -7.85 -15.33
CA PRO A 108 -1.68 -6.56 -15.82
C PRO A 108 -0.20 -6.61 -16.19
N ASP A 109 0.24 -5.70 -17.09
CA ASP A 109 1.65 -5.56 -17.52
C ASP A 109 2.46 -4.76 -16.52
N VAL A 110 1.88 -3.66 -16.01
CA VAL A 110 2.43 -2.80 -14.95
C VAL A 110 1.49 -2.83 -13.75
N VAL A 111 2.05 -2.95 -12.57
CA VAL A 111 1.32 -2.94 -11.31
C VAL A 111 1.87 -1.89 -10.36
N THR A 112 0.98 -1.21 -9.63
CA THR A 112 1.40 -0.54 -8.39
C THR A 112 1.56 -1.57 -7.29
N THR A 113 2.52 -1.36 -6.43
CA THR A 113 2.76 -2.20 -5.26
C THR A 113 3.00 -1.30 -4.06
N ASP A 114 2.31 -1.54 -2.94
CA ASP A 114 2.71 -0.94 -1.67
C ASP A 114 4.19 -1.26 -1.41
N VAL A 115 4.91 -0.34 -0.79
CA VAL A 115 6.36 -0.44 -0.49
C VAL A 115 6.78 -1.73 0.23
N VAL A 116 5.87 -2.49 0.79
CA VAL A 116 6.15 -3.76 1.49
C VAL A 116 5.88 -5.01 0.63
N TRP A 117 5.31 -4.88 -0.58
CA TRP A 117 4.97 -6.05 -1.42
C TRP A 117 6.07 -6.50 -2.39
N PRO A 118 7.02 -5.65 -2.87
CA PRO A 118 7.96 -6.06 -3.91
C PRO A 118 8.74 -7.32 -3.56
N ALA A 119 9.24 -7.48 -2.32
CA ALA A 119 9.94 -8.67 -1.90
C ALA A 119 9.05 -9.94 -1.91
N THR A 120 7.77 -9.80 -1.52
CA THR A 120 6.77 -10.87 -1.55
C THR A 120 6.50 -11.34 -2.98
N PHE A 121 6.48 -10.43 -3.95
CA PHE A 121 6.24 -10.75 -5.37
C PHE A 121 7.51 -11.19 -6.09
N ALA A 122 8.67 -10.66 -5.71
CA ALA A 122 9.96 -11.01 -6.30
C ALA A 122 10.40 -12.44 -5.95
N ARG A 123 10.16 -12.90 -4.72
CA ARG A 123 10.56 -14.24 -4.27
C ARG A 123 10.01 -15.38 -5.15
N PRO A 124 8.72 -15.43 -5.49
CA PRO A 124 8.16 -16.43 -6.40
C PRO A 124 8.37 -16.12 -7.89
N GLY A 125 9.02 -15.00 -8.22
CA GLY A 125 9.26 -14.60 -9.61
C GLY A 125 8.03 -14.03 -10.33
N TRP A 126 7.09 -13.44 -9.58
CA TRP A 126 5.87 -12.85 -10.16
C TRP A 126 6.13 -11.50 -10.84
N ILE A 127 7.11 -10.75 -10.35
CA ILE A 127 7.53 -9.49 -10.95
C ILE A 127 8.93 -9.59 -11.53
N GLN A 128 9.18 -8.79 -12.57
CA GLN A 128 10.39 -8.82 -13.37
C GLN A 128 11.57 -8.17 -12.65
N ASN A 129 12.74 -8.84 -12.64
CA ASN A 129 13.98 -8.18 -12.31
C ASN A 129 14.28 -7.08 -13.37
N LEU A 130 14.46 -5.84 -12.92
CA LEU A 130 14.58 -4.68 -13.79
C LEU A 130 16.01 -4.41 -14.26
N ALA A 131 17.01 -5.19 -13.85
CA ALA A 131 18.42 -4.99 -14.21
C ALA A 131 18.65 -4.90 -15.74
N LYS A 132 17.88 -5.67 -16.53
CA LYS A 132 17.97 -5.62 -18.00
C LYS A 132 17.55 -4.28 -18.62
N PHE A 133 16.83 -3.45 -17.88
CA PHE A 133 16.41 -2.12 -18.33
C PHE A 133 17.34 -1.01 -17.85
N HIS A 134 18.39 -1.34 -17.09
CA HIS A 134 19.39 -0.41 -16.57
C HIS A 134 18.76 0.83 -15.89
N PRO A 135 17.92 0.66 -14.84
CA PRO A 135 17.24 1.77 -14.20
C PRO A 135 18.25 2.74 -13.57
N ASP A 136 18.06 4.04 -13.78
CA ASP A 136 18.80 5.07 -13.03
C ASP A 136 18.18 5.20 -11.63
N THR A 137 18.78 4.50 -10.66
CA THR A 137 18.33 4.53 -9.27
C THR A 137 18.80 5.77 -8.50
N SER A 138 19.76 6.54 -9.06
CA SER A 138 20.32 7.75 -8.41
C SER A 138 19.31 8.90 -8.33
N ALA A 139 18.30 8.91 -9.21
CA ALA A 139 17.22 9.88 -9.22
C ALA A 139 16.34 9.82 -7.97
N PHE A 140 16.29 8.70 -7.26
CA PHE A 140 15.44 8.44 -6.12
C PHE A 140 16.18 8.59 -4.79
N TYR A 141 15.44 8.64 -3.68
CA TYR A 141 16.05 8.60 -2.36
C TYR A 141 16.44 7.16 -2.00
N PRO A 142 17.63 6.94 -1.40
CA PRO A 142 18.12 5.58 -1.11
C PRO A 142 17.16 4.75 -0.23
N ALA A 143 16.53 5.37 0.75
CA ALA A 143 15.57 4.69 1.63
C ALA A 143 14.35 4.16 0.88
N GLN A 144 13.89 4.87 -0.16
CA GLN A 144 12.78 4.42 -1.00
C GLN A 144 13.19 3.28 -1.93
N MET A 145 14.42 3.32 -2.48
CA MET A 145 14.89 2.24 -3.32
C MET A 145 15.00 0.90 -2.59
N GLN A 146 15.03 0.91 -1.25
CA GLN A 146 15.02 -0.32 -0.46
C GLN A 146 13.71 -1.11 -0.63
N SER A 147 12.54 -0.44 -0.78
CA SER A 147 11.24 -1.10 -0.98
C SER A 147 11.23 -1.95 -2.25
N GLY A 148 11.73 -1.39 -3.36
CA GLY A 148 11.80 -2.05 -4.65
C GLY A 148 12.96 -3.05 -4.82
N THR A 149 13.80 -3.23 -3.78
CA THR A 149 15.02 -4.05 -3.85
C THR A 149 14.88 -5.35 -3.05
N TYR A 150 15.13 -6.47 -3.69
CA TYR A 150 15.16 -7.79 -3.05
C TYR A 150 16.45 -8.54 -3.41
N LYS A 151 17.17 -9.07 -2.40
CA LYS A 151 18.48 -9.76 -2.57
C LYS A 151 19.47 -8.96 -3.45
N GLY A 152 19.53 -7.64 -3.26
CA GLY A 152 20.42 -6.75 -4.00
C GLY A 152 20.03 -6.47 -5.45
N GLN A 153 18.85 -6.92 -5.89
CA GLN A 153 18.34 -6.70 -7.23
C GLN A 153 17.10 -5.83 -7.21
N VAL A 154 16.97 -4.93 -8.20
CA VAL A 154 15.83 -4.02 -8.35
C VAL A 154 14.68 -4.73 -9.07
N TYR A 155 13.51 -4.77 -8.46
CA TYR A 155 12.28 -5.36 -9.00
C TYR A 155 11.16 -4.34 -9.18
N ALA A 156 11.22 -3.23 -8.44
CA ALA A 156 10.24 -2.15 -8.56
C ALA A 156 10.92 -0.79 -8.44
N ILE A 157 10.29 0.24 -8.99
CA ILE A 157 10.79 1.63 -8.99
C ILE A 157 9.80 2.48 -8.19
N PRO A 158 10.25 3.28 -7.22
CA PRO A 158 9.38 4.15 -6.45
C PRO A 158 8.55 5.10 -7.34
N TRP A 159 7.23 5.10 -7.17
CA TRP A 159 6.33 5.97 -7.92
C TRP A 159 6.02 7.25 -7.16
N PHE A 160 5.59 7.10 -5.92
CA PHE A 160 5.45 8.20 -4.98
C PHE A 160 5.78 7.71 -3.57
N ILE A 161 6.06 8.64 -2.68
CA ILE A 161 6.39 8.35 -1.29
C ILE A 161 5.32 8.95 -0.39
N ASN A 162 4.99 8.25 0.69
CA ASN A 162 4.09 8.75 1.72
C ASN A 162 4.73 8.61 3.10
N ALA A 163 4.29 9.47 4.02
CA ALA A 163 4.52 9.26 5.45
C ALA A 163 3.25 9.69 6.19
N GLU A 164 2.77 8.87 7.11
CA GLU A 164 1.63 9.24 7.94
C GLU A 164 2.01 10.38 8.89
N GLY A 165 1.09 11.34 9.05
CA GLY A 165 1.26 12.43 9.98
C GLY A 165 -0.01 12.78 10.72
N LEU A 166 0.16 13.50 11.81
CA LEU A 166 -0.94 14.02 12.61
C LEU A 166 -1.49 15.30 11.97
N TYR A 167 -2.68 15.19 11.43
CA TYR A 167 -3.48 16.35 11.03
C TYR A 167 -4.12 16.98 12.26
N TYR A 168 -4.13 18.33 12.32
CA TYR A 168 -4.77 19.07 13.40
C TYR A 168 -5.49 20.31 12.89
N ARG A 169 -6.59 20.67 13.54
CA ARG A 169 -7.42 21.85 13.26
C ARG A 169 -6.78 23.10 13.88
N LYS A 170 -6.11 23.93 13.05
CA LYS A 170 -5.46 25.19 13.48
C LYS A 170 -6.41 26.20 14.13
N ASP A 171 -7.70 26.15 13.81
CA ASP A 171 -8.71 26.98 14.42
C ASP A 171 -9.10 26.52 15.84
N LEU A 172 -8.93 25.24 16.15
CA LEU A 172 -9.26 24.66 17.46
C LEU A 172 -8.01 24.45 18.34
N VAL A 173 -6.87 24.15 17.74
CA VAL A 173 -5.60 23.83 18.39
C VAL A 173 -4.53 24.80 17.90
N LYS A 174 -4.09 25.72 18.77
CA LYS A 174 -3.15 26.79 18.39
C LYS A 174 -1.71 26.32 18.24
N THR A 175 -1.32 25.35 19.05
CA THR A 175 0.02 24.75 19.01
C THR A 175 -0.13 23.24 18.85
N PRO A 176 0.51 22.62 17.82
CA PRO A 176 0.40 21.18 17.64
C PRO A 176 0.96 20.43 18.85
N PRO A 177 0.34 19.31 19.26
CA PRO A 177 0.80 18.55 20.42
C PRO A 177 2.17 17.92 20.16
N THR A 178 3.04 17.98 21.16
CA THR A 178 4.38 17.35 21.16
C THR A 178 4.44 16.09 22.01
N THR A 179 3.37 15.81 22.78
CA THR A 179 3.21 14.60 23.58
C THR A 179 1.80 14.03 23.40
N VAL A 180 1.64 12.73 23.63
CA VAL A 180 0.30 12.10 23.59
C VAL A 180 -0.61 12.65 24.70
N GLN A 181 -0.08 13.05 25.85
CA GLN A 181 -0.85 13.67 26.93
C GLN A 181 -1.43 15.01 26.49
N GLN A 182 -0.62 15.82 25.77
CA GLN A 182 -1.09 17.08 25.20
C GLN A 182 -2.16 16.83 24.13
N LEU A 183 -1.94 15.86 23.23
CA LEU A 183 -2.95 15.47 22.23
C LEU A 183 -4.28 15.10 22.90
N VAL A 184 -4.25 14.26 23.94
CA VAL A 184 -5.46 13.86 24.69
C VAL A 184 -6.14 15.06 25.34
N SER A 185 -5.36 15.97 25.98
CA SER A 185 -5.91 17.17 26.61
C SER A 185 -6.54 18.10 25.59
N ASP A 186 -5.86 18.35 24.47
CA ASP A 186 -6.32 19.25 23.41
C ASP A 186 -7.55 18.68 22.71
N ALA A 187 -7.61 17.37 22.46
CA ALA A 187 -8.77 16.68 21.91
C ALA A 187 -10.01 16.86 22.80
N LYS A 188 -9.88 16.57 24.09
CA LYS A 188 -10.98 16.75 25.06
C LYS A 188 -11.42 18.22 25.17
N SER A 189 -10.47 19.14 25.20
CA SER A 189 -10.75 20.58 25.22
C SER A 189 -11.48 21.05 23.95
N ALA A 190 -11.08 20.56 22.77
CA ALA A 190 -11.76 20.87 21.52
C ALA A 190 -13.19 20.34 21.53
N MET A 191 -13.40 19.08 21.88
CA MET A 191 -14.73 18.45 21.97
C MET A 191 -15.66 19.18 22.93
N SER A 192 -15.15 19.68 24.06
CA SER A 192 -15.97 20.43 25.03
C SER A 192 -16.42 21.81 24.52
N ARG A 193 -15.68 22.39 23.56
CA ARG A 193 -15.94 23.73 23.00
C ARG A 193 -16.75 23.72 21.72
N ASP A 194 -16.67 22.64 20.94
CA ASP A 194 -17.36 22.52 19.65
C ASP A 194 -18.24 21.26 19.61
N PRO A 195 -19.56 21.40 19.78
CA PRO A 195 -20.49 20.26 19.77
C PRO A 195 -20.65 19.60 18.38
N LYS A 196 -20.07 20.15 17.33
CA LYS A 196 -20.03 19.53 15.99
C LYS A 196 -19.00 18.42 15.91
N LEU A 197 -18.03 18.41 16.82
CA LEU A 197 -17.05 17.35 16.89
C LEU A 197 -17.70 16.08 17.45
N LYS A 198 -17.59 14.99 16.70
CA LYS A 198 -18.10 13.69 17.09
C LYS A 198 -17.06 12.86 17.84
N GLU A 199 -15.80 13.07 17.48
CA GLU A 199 -14.62 12.42 18.06
C GLU A 199 -13.50 13.43 18.26
N GLY A 200 -12.58 13.10 19.16
CA GLY A 200 -11.36 13.91 19.42
C GLY A 200 -10.17 13.49 18.58
N PHE A 201 -10.15 12.24 18.11
CA PHE A 201 -9.06 11.70 17.29
C PHE A 201 -9.56 10.57 16.39
N ALA A 202 -9.25 10.66 15.11
CA ALA A 202 -9.54 9.67 14.09
C ALA A 202 -8.26 8.98 13.61
N PHE A 203 -8.26 7.64 13.54
CA PHE A 203 -7.16 6.84 13.02
C PHE A 203 -7.69 5.52 12.44
N GLU A 204 -6.86 4.82 11.66
CA GLU A 204 -7.18 3.53 11.06
C GLU A 204 -7.03 2.41 12.09
N GLY A 205 -8.11 1.72 12.41
CA GLY A 205 -8.13 0.68 13.44
C GLY A 205 -8.77 -0.63 13.01
N ASP A 206 -9.27 -0.74 11.77
CA ASP A 206 -9.80 -1.99 11.23
C ASP A 206 -8.69 -3.04 11.07
N LYS A 207 -9.10 -4.30 10.95
CA LYS A 207 -8.19 -5.44 10.81
C LYS A 207 -7.61 -5.50 9.38
N TYR A 208 -6.74 -4.58 9.04
CA TYR A 208 -6.02 -4.50 7.77
C TYR A 208 -4.67 -3.78 7.96
N GLU A 209 -3.90 -3.58 6.89
CA GLU A 209 -2.55 -2.99 6.94
C GLU A 209 -2.52 -1.59 7.58
N GLY A 210 -3.57 -0.77 7.41
CA GLY A 210 -3.65 0.56 7.99
C GLY A 210 -3.55 0.59 9.52
N ALA A 211 -4.04 -0.43 10.23
CA ALA A 211 -3.82 -0.51 11.68
C ALA A 211 -2.34 -0.77 12.04
N VAL A 212 -1.58 -1.46 11.18
CA VAL A 212 -0.14 -1.69 11.39
C VAL A 212 0.65 -0.41 11.15
N THR A 213 0.31 0.37 10.10
CA THR A 213 0.94 1.66 9.84
C THR A 213 0.64 2.67 10.94
N ALA A 214 -0.61 2.73 11.42
CA ALA A 214 -1.00 3.56 12.56
C ALA A 214 -0.21 3.20 13.84
N MET A 215 -0.09 1.89 14.17
CA MET A 215 0.73 1.45 15.29
C MET A 215 2.18 1.90 15.15
N GLN A 216 2.76 1.81 13.95
CA GLN A 216 4.13 2.29 13.71
C GLN A 216 4.23 3.81 13.88
N SER A 217 3.28 4.57 13.36
CA SER A 217 3.26 6.03 13.49
C SER A 217 3.12 6.47 14.97
N PHE A 218 2.45 5.67 15.80
CA PHE A 218 2.36 5.91 17.25
C PHE A 218 3.65 5.54 18.00
N GLY A 219 4.70 5.12 17.32
CA GLY A 219 5.99 4.78 17.92
C GLY A 219 6.28 3.27 17.94
N GLY A 220 5.45 2.47 17.32
CA GLY A 220 5.69 1.04 17.15
C GLY A 220 6.90 0.76 16.26
N GLN A 221 7.51 -0.40 16.47
CA GLN A 221 8.73 -0.82 15.79
C GLN A 221 8.45 -2.12 15.03
N VAL A 222 7.97 -2.00 13.79
CA VAL A 222 7.65 -3.11 12.89
C VAL A 222 8.56 -3.16 11.65
N GLY A 223 9.68 -2.44 11.67
CA GLY A 223 10.74 -2.52 10.67
C GLY A 223 11.45 -3.88 10.67
N LEU A 224 12.18 -4.19 9.60
CA LEU A 224 12.80 -5.51 9.39
C LEU A 224 13.69 -5.98 10.56
N SER A 225 14.50 -5.07 11.11
CA SER A 225 15.38 -5.36 12.25
C SER A 225 14.63 -5.75 13.53
N ASN A 226 13.36 -5.35 13.67
CA ASN A 226 12.57 -5.50 14.88
C ASN A 226 11.63 -6.72 14.86
N LEU A 227 11.40 -7.34 13.69
CA LEU A 227 10.49 -8.48 13.56
C LEU A 227 10.96 -9.75 14.31
N ASN A 228 12.24 -9.85 14.65
CA ASN A 228 12.74 -10.95 15.49
C ASN A 228 12.31 -10.82 16.95
N ASN A 229 11.93 -9.64 17.38
CA ASN A 229 11.37 -9.37 18.71
C ASN A 229 10.40 -8.19 18.65
N ILE A 230 9.13 -8.48 18.44
CA ILE A 230 8.08 -7.44 18.45
C ILE A 230 7.57 -7.11 19.86
N ASN A 231 7.91 -7.90 20.90
CA ASN A 231 7.49 -7.62 22.27
C ASN A 231 8.45 -6.64 22.94
N THR A 232 8.40 -5.38 22.51
CA THR A 232 9.23 -4.27 23.01
C THR A 232 8.40 -3.26 23.78
N PRO A 233 9.00 -2.46 24.70
CA PRO A 233 8.30 -1.38 25.37
C PRO A 233 7.66 -0.36 24.40
N ALA A 234 8.31 -0.07 23.26
CA ALA A 234 7.79 0.84 22.24
C ALA A 234 6.50 0.28 21.61
N ASN A 235 6.48 -0.99 21.21
CA ASN A 235 5.30 -1.64 20.68
C ASN A 235 4.17 -1.76 21.70
N GLN A 236 4.51 -2.02 22.98
CA GLN A 236 3.54 -2.03 24.07
C GLN A 236 2.90 -0.65 24.27
N ALA A 237 3.71 0.43 24.25
CA ALA A 237 3.22 1.80 24.40
C ALA A 237 2.32 2.21 23.23
N ALA A 238 2.72 1.95 21.99
CA ALA A 238 1.94 2.28 20.79
C ALA A 238 0.59 1.54 20.79
N LEU A 239 0.61 0.24 20.98
CA LEU A 239 -0.61 -0.59 20.99
C LEU A 239 -1.53 -0.25 22.17
N LYS A 240 -0.94 0.04 23.35
CA LYS A 240 -1.70 0.51 24.52
C LYS A 240 -2.37 1.86 24.24
N PHE A 241 -1.66 2.80 23.59
CA PHE A 241 -2.22 4.11 23.25
C PHE A 241 -3.43 3.96 22.30
N MET A 242 -3.36 3.08 21.28
CA MET A 242 -4.48 2.80 20.39
C MET A 242 -5.75 2.37 21.18
N ALA A 243 -5.59 1.42 22.09
CA ALA A 243 -6.69 0.97 22.94
C ALA A 243 -7.15 2.04 23.94
N ASP A 244 -6.23 2.76 24.56
CA ASP A 244 -6.55 3.82 25.54
C ASP A 244 -7.29 4.99 24.89
N ALA A 245 -7.00 5.33 23.64
CA ALA A 245 -7.71 6.36 22.89
C ALA A 245 -9.21 6.07 22.82
N ILE A 246 -9.58 4.80 22.71
CA ILE A 246 -10.97 4.32 22.70
C ILE A 246 -11.53 4.17 24.10
N HIS A 247 -10.88 3.37 24.94
CA HIS A 247 -11.47 2.86 26.18
C HIS A 247 -11.21 3.75 27.39
N THR A 248 -10.00 4.34 27.51
CA THR A 248 -9.55 5.10 28.68
C THR A 248 -9.73 6.60 28.48
N TYR A 249 -9.15 7.13 27.40
CA TYR A 249 -9.18 8.57 27.11
C TYR A 249 -10.50 9.00 26.51
N LYS A 250 -11.18 8.08 25.78
CA LYS A 250 -12.47 8.32 25.09
C LYS A 250 -12.40 9.50 24.13
N ILE A 251 -11.27 9.62 23.44
CA ILE A 251 -11.06 10.60 22.38
C ILE A 251 -11.29 10.00 20.98
N ALA A 252 -11.23 8.68 20.84
CA ALA A 252 -11.62 7.97 19.62
C ALA A 252 -12.91 7.19 19.84
N PRO A 253 -13.82 7.12 18.84
CA PRO A 253 -15.04 6.33 18.96
C PRO A 253 -14.70 4.83 18.90
N SER A 254 -15.57 3.99 19.50
CA SER A 254 -15.41 2.53 19.39
C SER A 254 -15.44 2.03 17.95
N ALA A 255 -16.16 2.74 17.07
CA ALA A 255 -16.21 2.47 15.64
C ALA A 255 -14.85 2.53 14.92
N VAL A 256 -13.84 3.22 15.49
CA VAL A 256 -12.47 3.26 14.96
C VAL A 256 -11.93 1.85 14.69
N SER A 257 -12.30 0.84 15.49
CA SER A 257 -11.90 -0.55 15.28
C SER A 257 -12.44 -1.19 13.98
N THR A 258 -13.25 -0.46 13.22
CA THR A 258 -13.78 -0.83 11.90
C THR A 258 -13.53 0.26 10.85
N TRP A 259 -12.68 1.23 11.16
CA TRP A 259 -12.36 2.32 10.25
C TRP A 259 -11.10 1.99 9.45
N GLU A 260 -11.27 2.06 8.16
CA GLU A 260 -10.21 2.10 7.16
C GLU A 260 -9.88 3.56 6.81
N GLU A 261 -8.97 3.79 5.92
CA GLU A 261 -8.49 5.10 5.49
C GLU A 261 -9.64 6.04 5.03
N ALA A 262 -10.61 5.50 4.29
CA ALA A 262 -11.74 6.28 3.78
C ALA A 262 -12.64 6.87 4.89
N GLN A 263 -12.85 6.16 6.00
CA GLN A 263 -13.64 6.67 7.12
C GLN A 263 -12.88 7.76 7.88
N VAL A 264 -11.57 7.61 8.07
CA VAL A 264 -10.71 8.64 8.67
C VAL A 264 -10.70 9.90 7.78
N GLN A 265 -10.57 9.74 6.46
CA GLN A 265 -10.69 10.83 5.50
C GLN A 265 -12.03 11.56 5.63
N ALA A 266 -13.14 10.82 5.67
CA ALA A 266 -14.48 11.40 5.77
C ALA A 266 -14.69 12.18 7.07
N ALA A 267 -14.23 11.64 8.21
CA ALA A 267 -14.31 12.30 9.51
C ALA A 267 -13.51 13.62 9.52
N TRP A 268 -12.31 13.61 8.96
CA TRP A 268 -11.47 14.80 8.85
C TRP A 268 -12.07 15.86 7.92
N LEU A 269 -12.36 15.52 6.67
CA LEU A 269 -12.90 16.46 5.66
C LEU A 269 -14.27 17.00 6.04
N GLY A 270 -15.06 16.22 6.78
CA GLY A 270 -16.34 16.63 7.36
C GLY A 270 -16.20 17.53 8.59
N GLY A 271 -14.98 17.79 9.07
CA GLY A 271 -14.72 18.63 10.25
C GLY A 271 -15.24 18.03 11.56
N GLN A 272 -15.38 16.71 11.62
CA GLN A 272 -15.97 15.98 12.78
C GLN A 272 -14.94 15.68 13.87
N THR A 273 -13.65 15.89 13.60
CA THR A 273 -12.54 15.62 14.52
C THR A 273 -11.54 16.79 14.53
N PRO A 274 -10.93 17.14 15.68
CA PRO A 274 -9.84 18.10 15.73
C PRO A 274 -8.48 17.49 15.34
N PHE A 275 -8.35 16.16 15.39
CA PHE A 275 -7.13 15.43 15.05
C PHE A 275 -7.43 14.19 14.21
N ALA A 276 -6.58 13.92 13.22
CA ALA A 276 -6.60 12.68 12.44
C ALA A 276 -5.17 12.22 12.14
N LEU A 277 -4.94 10.91 12.12
CA LEU A 277 -3.74 10.32 11.53
C LEU A 277 -4.08 9.92 10.10
N ASN A 278 -3.33 10.42 9.11
CA ASN A 278 -3.55 10.05 7.72
C ASN A 278 -2.34 10.42 6.83
N TRP A 279 -2.44 10.05 5.55
CA TRP A 279 -1.45 10.22 4.51
C TRP A 279 -1.47 11.63 3.87
N PRO A 280 -0.41 12.05 3.14
CA PRO A 280 -0.26 13.42 2.61
C PRO A 280 -1.37 13.89 1.68
N TYR A 281 -1.97 13.01 0.87
CA TYR A 281 -3.02 13.38 -0.09
C TYR A 281 -4.23 14.07 0.56
N ILE A 282 -4.48 13.79 1.85
CA ILE A 282 -5.53 14.44 2.64
C ILE A 282 -5.33 15.96 2.69
N PHE A 283 -4.09 16.45 2.60
CA PHE A 283 -3.84 17.89 2.61
C PHE A 283 -4.46 18.58 1.39
N ALA A 284 -4.26 18.01 0.20
CA ALA A 284 -4.87 18.51 -1.04
C ALA A 284 -6.40 18.50 -0.96
N LEU A 285 -6.99 17.41 -0.44
CA LEU A 285 -8.43 17.31 -0.24
C LEU A 285 -8.95 18.30 0.82
N SER A 286 -8.16 18.57 1.86
CA SER A 286 -8.51 19.56 2.90
C SER A 286 -8.66 20.96 2.33
N GLU A 287 -7.86 21.33 1.33
CA GLU A 287 -7.91 22.63 0.67
C GLU A 287 -8.92 22.70 -0.50
N ALA A 288 -9.56 21.57 -0.85
CA ALA A 288 -10.55 21.51 -1.92
C ALA A 288 -11.86 22.25 -1.55
N ASN A 289 -12.63 22.64 -2.57
CA ASN A 289 -13.97 23.19 -2.36
C ASN A 289 -14.89 22.15 -1.76
N GLY A 290 -15.65 22.53 -0.74
CA GLY A 290 -16.57 21.64 -0.01
C GLY A 290 -15.97 20.98 1.24
N SER A 291 -14.65 21.08 1.46
CA SER A 291 -14.03 20.63 2.71
C SER A 291 -14.38 21.56 3.87
N ALA A 292 -14.88 21.01 4.98
CA ALA A 292 -15.17 21.77 6.20
C ALA A 292 -13.90 22.29 6.91
N VAL A 293 -12.74 21.75 6.55
CA VAL A 293 -11.43 22.08 7.16
C VAL A 293 -10.54 22.94 6.26
N LYS A 294 -11.08 23.45 5.15
CA LYS A 294 -10.33 24.33 4.21
C LYS A 294 -9.71 25.54 4.93
N GLY A 295 -8.41 25.74 4.73
CA GLY A 295 -7.64 26.80 5.38
C GLY A 295 -7.34 26.57 6.88
N LYS A 296 -7.81 25.46 7.47
CA LYS A 296 -7.69 25.18 8.89
C LYS A 296 -6.74 24.01 9.19
N THR A 297 -6.18 23.40 8.16
CA THR A 297 -5.36 22.19 8.27
C THR A 297 -3.92 22.52 8.67
N GLY A 298 -3.43 21.87 9.74
CA GLY A 298 -2.01 21.74 10.05
C GLY A 298 -1.62 20.28 10.00
N TRP A 299 -0.33 19.99 9.80
CA TRP A 299 0.19 18.63 9.70
C TRP A 299 1.60 18.55 10.29
N VAL A 300 1.81 17.61 11.19
CA VAL A 300 3.06 17.42 11.95
C VAL A 300 3.32 15.93 12.16
N PRO A 301 4.58 15.54 12.49
CA PRO A 301 4.84 14.18 12.98
C PRO A 301 3.97 13.85 14.18
N PHE A 302 3.55 12.58 14.31
CA PHE A 302 2.80 12.12 15.48
C PHE A 302 3.72 12.08 16.72
N PRO A 303 3.28 12.59 17.89
CA PRO A 303 4.05 12.47 19.13
C PRO A 303 4.11 11.01 19.58
N ASN A 304 5.31 10.48 19.75
CA ASN A 304 5.54 9.07 20.06
C ASN A 304 4.88 8.66 21.39
N ALA A 305 4.12 7.57 21.40
CA ALA A 305 3.38 7.08 22.57
C ALA A 305 4.31 6.63 23.72
N SER A 306 5.55 6.25 23.43
CA SER A 306 6.56 5.92 24.46
C SER A 306 7.23 7.14 25.09
N GLY A 307 6.94 8.35 24.60
CA GLY A 307 7.63 9.58 25.01
C GLY A 307 9.01 9.77 24.34
N SER A 308 9.38 8.90 23.41
CA SER A 308 10.57 9.05 22.57
C SER A 308 10.34 10.11 21.46
N ALA A 309 11.35 10.33 20.60
CA ALA A 309 11.21 11.21 19.45
C ALA A 309 10.01 10.81 18.56
N ALA A 310 9.37 11.81 17.96
CA ALA A 310 8.26 11.61 17.04
C ALA A 310 8.65 10.63 15.91
N GLN A 311 7.67 9.87 15.43
CA GLN A 311 7.84 8.86 14.39
C GLN A 311 6.70 8.94 13.38
N ALA A 312 6.94 8.46 12.17
CA ALA A 312 5.94 8.30 11.12
C ALA A 312 6.15 6.95 10.43
N SER A 313 5.07 6.33 9.96
CA SER A 313 5.16 5.18 9.07
C SER A 313 5.47 5.65 7.66
N LEU A 314 6.54 5.10 7.06
CA LEU A 314 6.85 5.31 5.66
C LEU A 314 5.96 4.41 4.79
N GLY A 315 5.33 5.00 3.80
CA GLY A 315 4.50 4.35 2.79
C GLY A 315 4.80 4.86 1.39
N GLY A 316 3.84 4.70 0.52
CA GLY A 316 3.90 5.01 -0.90
C GLY A 316 3.79 3.77 -1.75
N ASP A 317 3.84 3.96 -3.07
CA ASP A 317 3.76 2.89 -4.06
C ASP A 317 5.00 2.82 -4.92
N ASP A 318 5.36 1.60 -5.26
CA ASP A 318 6.35 1.31 -6.30
C ASP A 318 5.65 0.80 -7.58
N LEU A 319 6.33 0.88 -8.73
CA LEU A 319 5.88 0.35 -10.01
C LEU A 319 6.70 -0.88 -10.38
N ALA A 320 6.01 -1.99 -10.65
CA ALA A 320 6.63 -3.25 -11.05
C ALA A 320 6.06 -3.75 -12.39
N ILE A 321 6.85 -4.59 -13.09
CA ILE A 321 6.43 -5.25 -14.33
C ILE A 321 6.11 -6.71 -14.01
N ASN A 322 4.94 -7.18 -14.45
CA ASN A 322 4.59 -8.59 -14.39
C ASN A 322 5.60 -9.43 -15.18
N ALA A 323 6.20 -10.43 -14.54
CA ALA A 323 7.20 -11.29 -15.17
C ALA A 323 6.64 -12.08 -16.37
N LYS A 324 5.32 -12.32 -16.40
CA LYS A 324 4.61 -13.00 -17.52
C LYS A 324 4.16 -12.06 -18.62
N SER A 325 4.29 -10.73 -18.46
CA SER A 325 3.94 -9.77 -19.51
C SER A 325 4.73 -10.02 -20.79
N THR A 326 4.05 -9.97 -21.93
CA THR A 326 4.66 -9.98 -23.27
C THR A 326 5.01 -8.59 -23.78
N HIS A 327 4.64 -7.53 -23.04
CA HIS A 327 4.80 -6.12 -23.40
C HIS A 327 5.83 -5.41 -22.50
N GLN A 328 6.85 -6.12 -22.00
CA GLN A 328 7.78 -5.60 -20.97
C GLN A 328 8.52 -4.34 -21.40
N ALA A 329 8.84 -4.18 -22.69
CA ALA A 329 9.51 -2.97 -23.20
C ALA A 329 8.58 -1.74 -23.15
N ALA A 330 7.30 -1.90 -23.50
CA ALA A 330 6.31 -0.82 -23.39
C ALA A 330 5.97 -0.53 -21.92
N ALA A 331 5.88 -1.55 -21.08
CA ALA A 331 5.68 -1.44 -19.65
C ALA A 331 6.81 -0.61 -19.00
N TRP A 332 8.06 -0.90 -19.36
CA TRP A 332 9.22 -0.13 -18.88
C TRP A 332 9.17 1.33 -19.35
N LYS A 333 8.84 1.56 -20.62
CA LYS A 333 8.69 2.92 -21.17
C LYS A 333 7.60 3.72 -20.43
N PHE A 334 6.52 3.06 -20.04
CA PHE A 334 5.46 3.68 -19.25
C PHE A 334 5.94 4.00 -17.82
N ILE A 335 6.67 3.10 -17.15
CA ILE A 335 7.28 3.36 -15.84
C ILE A 335 8.24 4.56 -15.91
N GLN A 336 9.12 4.62 -16.90
CA GLN A 336 10.02 5.75 -17.11
C GLN A 336 9.28 7.09 -17.26
N TYR A 337 8.13 7.07 -17.97
CA TYR A 337 7.28 8.25 -18.08
C TYR A 337 6.68 8.65 -16.74
N LEU A 338 6.07 7.70 -16.01
CA LEU A 338 5.44 7.96 -14.71
C LEU A 338 6.43 8.48 -13.65
N THR A 339 7.69 8.09 -13.76
CA THR A 339 8.79 8.51 -12.86
C THR A 339 9.60 9.69 -13.40
N SER A 340 9.20 10.30 -14.53
CA SER A 340 9.82 11.53 -15.01
C SER A 340 9.47 12.72 -14.10
N THR A 341 10.37 13.69 -14.00
CA THR A 341 10.14 14.94 -13.23
C THR A 341 8.80 15.58 -13.54
N GLN A 342 8.46 15.70 -14.83
CA GLN A 342 7.20 16.32 -15.27
C GLN A 342 5.96 15.55 -14.79
N ALA A 343 5.96 14.22 -14.94
CA ALA A 343 4.81 13.40 -14.52
C ALA A 343 4.66 13.40 -13.00
N GLN A 344 5.77 13.37 -12.28
CA GLN A 344 5.81 13.44 -10.81
C GLN A 344 5.27 14.78 -10.28
N VAL A 345 5.69 15.92 -10.85
CA VAL A 345 5.15 17.25 -10.50
C VAL A 345 3.65 17.32 -10.77
N ALA A 346 3.21 16.84 -11.94
CA ALA A 346 1.80 16.87 -12.31
C ALA A 346 0.94 16.02 -11.34
N ARG A 347 1.41 14.80 -10.97
CA ARG A 347 0.73 13.95 -10.00
C ARG A 347 0.68 14.59 -8.62
N ALA A 348 1.79 15.12 -8.14
CA ALA A 348 1.87 15.76 -6.84
C ALA A 348 0.89 16.94 -6.71
N ILE A 349 0.77 17.77 -7.73
CA ILE A 349 -0.19 18.90 -7.74
C ILE A 349 -1.64 18.37 -7.78
N ALA A 350 -1.91 17.33 -8.55
CA ALA A 350 -3.27 16.84 -8.78
C ALA A 350 -3.81 15.95 -7.65
N ALA A 351 -2.96 15.09 -7.09
CA ALA A 351 -3.35 14.09 -6.09
C ALA A 351 -2.86 14.43 -4.67
N GLY A 352 -1.83 15.26 -4.53
CA GLY A 352 -1.21 15.53 -3.23
C GLY A 352 -0.18 14.46 -2.83
N ASP A 353 0.21 13.58 -3.76
CA ASP A 353 1.22 12.54 -3.51
C ASP A 353 2.63 13.11 -3.66
N PRO A 354 3.47 12.98 -2.63
CA PRO A 354 4.84 13.47 -2.68
C PRO A 354 5.68 12.74 -3.73
N PRO A 355 6.46 13.47 -4.54
CA PRO A 355 7.30 12.86 -5.55
C PRO A 355 8.38 11.95 -4.97
N SER A 356 8.61 10.79 -5.59
CA SER A 356 9.74 9.91 -5.29
C SER A 356 11.06 10.38 -5.94
N VAL A 357 10.97 11.23 -6.96
CA VAL A 357 12.13 11.72 -7.73
C VAL A 357 12.59 13.06 -7.16
N LYS A 358 13.87 13.15 -6.78
CA LYS A 358 14.48 14.35 -6.17
C LYS A 358 14.29 15.62 -7.00
N SER A 359 14.40 15.53 -8.33
CA SER A 359 14.26 16.66 -9.26
C SER A 359 12.83 17.20 -9.38
N ALA A 360 11.83 16.51 -8.83
CA ALA A 360 10.44 16.95 -8.88
C ALA A 360 10.07 18.01 -7.83
N TYR A 361 10.90 18.22 -6.80
CA TYR A 361 10.69 19.29 -5.81
C TYR A 361 11.06 20.66 -6.38
N THR A 362 10.40 21.03 -7.44
CA THR A 362 10.61 22.29 -8.20
C THR A 362 9.95 23.48 -7.52
N SER A 363 10.35 24.72 -7.92
CA SER A 363 9.67 25.94 -7.49
C SER A 363 8.20 25.95 -7.91
N GLU A 364 7.84 25.34 -9.04
CA GLU A 364 6.45 25.19 -9.48
C GLU A 364 5.66 24.34 -8.49
N LEU A 365 6.16 23.16 -8.12
CA LEU A 365 5.50 22.28 -7.15
C LEU A 365 5.30 23.02 -5.82
N LEU A 366 6.37 23.59 -5.26
CA LEU A 366 6.33 24.26 -3.96
C LEU A 366 5.50 25.55 -3.94
N SER A 367 5.26 26.17 -5.10
CA SER A 367 4.34 27.29 -5.24
C SER A 367 2.87 26.85 -5.27
N LYS A 368 2.56 25.76 -6.01
CA LYS A 368 1.19 25.26 -6.17
C LYS A 368 0.73 24.39 -4.98
N ALA A 369 1.66 23.74 -4.32
CA ALA A 369 1.41 22.85 -3.18
C ALA A 369 2.43 23.13 -2.04
N PRO A 370 2.31 24.28 -1.35
CA PRO A 370 3.29 24.72 -0.36
C PRO A 370 3.40 23.81 0.86
N TYR A 371 2.40 22.98 1.12
CA TYR A 371 2.41 21.99 2.20
C TYR A 371 3.49 20.92 2.06
N PHE A 372 4.03 20.68 0.86
CA PHE A 372 5.20 19.83 0.67
C PHE A 372 6.46 20.32 1.42
N LYS A 373 6.49 21.58 1.86
CA LYS A 373 7.56 22.07 2.78
C LYS A 373 7.41 21.50 4.21
N ASP A 374 6.18 21.37 4.69
CA ASP A 374 5.91 20.80 6.01
C ASP A 374 6.07 19.29 6.03
N GLU A 375 5.84 18.65 4.91
CA GLU A 375 6.03 17.22 4.70
C GLU A 375 7.47 16.78 4.99
N GLN A 376 8.47 17.58 4.67
CA GLN A 376 9.88 17.28 4.97
C GLN A 376 10.11 17.00 6.46
N LYS A 377 9.33 17.62 7.36
CA LYS A 377 9.41 17.35 8.81
C LYS A 377 8.90 15.95 9.16
N VAL A 378 7.84 15.50 8.48
CA VAL A 378 7.27 14.15 8.68
C VAL A 378 8.18 13.10 8.06
N PHE A 379 8.70 13.33 6.85
CA PHE A 379 9.67 12.43 6.22
C PHE A 379 10.98 12.28 7.01
N ALA A 380 11.43 13.34 7.68
CA ALA A 380 12.65 13.31 8.49
C ALA A 380 12.59 12.29 9.65
N VAL A 381 11.39 11.91 10.08
CA VAL A 381 11.16 10.93 11.15
C VAL A 381 10.46 9.66 10.66
N ALA A 382 10.22 9.54 9.34
CA ALA A 382 9.57 8.39 8.77
C ALA A 382 10.51 7.17 8.76
N THR A 383 9.96 6.03 9.16
CA THR A 383 10.67 4.74 9.20
C THR A 383 9.97 3.72 8.31
N PRO A 384 10.72 2.96 7.50
CA PRO A 384 10.12 1.94 6.67
C PRO A 384 9.58 0.77 7.50
N ARG A 385 8.47 0.20 7.04
CA ARG A 385 8.03 -1.12 7.47
C ARG A 385 9.01 -2.18 6.93
N ALA A 386 8.90 -3.43 7.41
CA ALA A 386 9.81 -4.48 7.00
C ALA A 386 9.65 -4.85 5.51
N VAL A 387 10.73 -4.76 4.75
CA VAL A 387 10.81 -5.31 3.39
C VAL A 387 11.24 -6.79 3.50
N SER A 388 10.25 -7.69 3.49
CA SER A 388 10.47 -9.12 3.68
C SER A 388 9.55 -9.93 2.77
N PRO A 389 10.01 -11.05 2.18
CA PRO A 389 9.17 -11.89 1.33
C PRO A 389 8.03 -12.59 2.11
N VAL A 390 8.03 -12.52 3.44
CA VAL A 390 6.98 -13.03 4.32
C VAL A 390 6.21 -11.91 5.02
N TYR A 391 6.42 -10.66 4.62
CA TYR A 391 5.82 -9.51 5.32
C TYR A 391 4.29 -9.59 5.36
N THR A 392 3.64 -10.00 4.29
CA THR A 392 2.17 -10.12 4.23
C THR A 392 1.61 -11.09 5.28
N GLN A 393 2.35 -12.17 5.57
CA GLN A 393 2.00 -13.12 6.62
C GLN A 393 2.25 -12.52 8.01
N VAL A 394 3.36 -11.81 8.18
CA VAL A 394 3.67 -11.07 9.42
C VAL A 394 2.60 -10.00 9.68
N SER A 395 2.27 -9.18 8.68
CA SER A 395 1.23 -8.16 8.79
C SER A 395 -0.10 -8.75 9.24
N SER A 396 -0.54 -9.87 8.66
CA SER A 396 -1.78 -10.57 9.08
C SER A 396 -1.77 -10.98 10.56
N GLN A 397 -0.61 -11.36 11.12
CA GLN A 397 -0.48 -11.63 12.56
C GLN A 397 -0.57 -10.35 13.39
N LEU A 398 0.09 -9.28 12.93
CA LEU A 398 0.03 -7.97 13.60
C LEU A 398 -1.39 -7.39 13.59
N GLN A 399 -2.09 -7.45 12.46
CA GLN A 399 -3.49 -7.03 12.31
C GLN A 399 -4.41 -7.76 13.30
N THR A 400 -4.26 -9.09 13.41
CA THR A 400 -5.03 -9.89 14.36
C THR A 400 -4.73 -9.50 15.80
N MET A 401 -3.46 -9.28 16.11
CA MET A 401 -3.00 -8.82 17.43
C MET A 401 -3.59 -7.44 17.77
N ILE A 402 -3.47 -6.46 16.87
CA ILE A 402 -4.01 -5.12 17.06
C ILE A 402 -5.53 -5.17 17.28
N SER A 403 -6.25 -5.86 16.41
CA SER A 403 -7.72 -6.01 16.51
C SER A 403 -8.16 -6.60 17.85
N SER A 404 -7.43 -7.60 18.40
CA SER A 404 -7.73 -8.20 19.70
C SER A 404 -7.57 -7.21 20.86
N VAL A 405 -6.63 -6.26 20.73
CA VAL A 405 -6.39 -5.23 21.76
C VAL A 405 -7.39 -4.08 21.63
N LEU A 406 -7.71 -3.64 20.41
CA LEU A 406 -8.70 -2.59 20.18
C LEU A 406 -10.11 -3.01 20.59
N SER A 407 -10.44 -4.30 20.45
CA SER A 407 -11.71 -4.86 20.93
C SER A 407 -11.74 -5.12 22.44
N GLY A 408 -10.64 -4.91 23.16
CA GLY A 408 -10.55 -5.14 24.60
C GLY A 408 -10.44 -6.62 25.01
N GLN A 409 -10.22 -7.54 24.05
CA GLN A 409 -10.09 -8.99 24.34
C GLN A 409 -8.76 -9.30 25.04
N GLN A 410 -7.72 -8.55 24.76
CA GLN A 410 -6.39 -8.74 25.34
C GLN A 410 -5.75 -7.41 25.72
N SER A 411 -4.84 -7.45 26.69
CA SER A 411 -3.94 -6.31 26.92
C SER A 411 -2.85 -6.26 25.85
N ALA A 412 -2.28 -5.08 25.59
CA ALA A 412 -1.19 -4.90 24.64
C ALA A 412 0.00 -5.86 24.92
N GLN A 413 0.38 -6.00 26.18
CA GLN A 413 1.47 -6.90 26.58
C GLN A 413 1.14 -8.38 26.33
N ALA A 414 -0.07 -8.84 26.67
CA ALA A 414 -0.49 -10.22 26.46
C ALA A 414 -0.53 -10.55 24.97
N ALA A 415 -1.10 -9.66 24.14
CA ALA A 415 -1.20 -9.84 22.70
C ALA A 415 0.18 -9.90 22.03
N LEU A 416 1.09 -8.98 22.38
CA LEU A 416 2.47 -8.99 21.88
C LEU A 416 3.23 -10.26 22.29
N SER A 417 3.10 -10.70 23.55
CA SER A 417 3.74 -11.92 24.03
C SER A 417 3.25 -13.17 23.31
N ALA A 418 1.95 -13.24 23.01
CA ALA A 418 1.33 -14.36 22.28
C ALA A 418 1.73 -14.38 20.80
N THR A 419 1.89 -13.20 20.16
CA THR A 419 2.14 -13.08 18.72
C THR A 419 3.64 -13.18 18.37
N ALA A 420 4.53 -12.74 19.25
CA ALA A 420 5.97 -12.66 18.98
C ALA A 420 6.62 -13.98 18.52
N PRO A 421 6.30 -15.16 19.08
CA PRO A 421 6.88 -16.43 18.60
C PRO A 421 6.54 -16.73 17.14
N THR A 422 5.28 -16.49 16.74
CA THR A 422 4.81 -16.71 15.36
C THR A 422 5.50 -15.79 14.37
N VAL A 423 5.62 -14.49 14.70
CA VAL A 423 6.30 -13.52 13.84
C VAL A 423 7.78 -13.88 13.68
N LYS A 424 8.46 -14.26 14.77
CA LYS A 424 9.85 -14.72 14.73
C LYS A 424 10.02 -15.97 13.86
N GLN A 425 9.11 -16.93 13.96
CA GLN A 425 9.12 -18.15 13.14
C GLN A 425 8.96 -17.80 11.65
N LEU A 426 8.01 -16.95 11.29
CA LEU A 426 7.81 -16.49 9.91
C LEU A 426 9.08 -15.85 9.34
N GLN A 427 9.73 -14.97 10.11
CA GLN A 427 11.00 -14.36 9.71
C GLN A 427 12.12 -15.37 9.49
N GLY A 428 12.19 -16.43 10.31
CA GLY A 428 13.13 -17.53 10.12
C GLY A 428 12.99 -18.20 8.74
N THR A 429 11.77 -18.30 8.21
CA THR A 429 11.52 -18.88 6.87
C THR A 429 11.95 -17.95 5.72
N ALA A 430 12.07 -16.64 5.97
CA ALA A 430 12.56 -15.68 4.97
C ALA A 430 14.07 -15.81 4.73
N SER A 431 14.83 -16.19 5.76
CA SER A 431 16.29 -16.26 5.74
C SER A 431 16.84 -17.58 5.19
N GLY A 432 16.02 -18.62 5.12
CA GLY A 432 16.42 -19.98 4.71
C GLY A 432 16.13 -20.36 3.25
N GLY A 433 15.80 -19.37 2.39
CA GLY A 433 15.48 -19.60 0.97
C GLY A 433 16.42 -18.87 0.01
#